data_bc6ec1e4159efd6105091c829a0e7b80
#
_entry.id   bc6ec1e4159efd6105091c829a0e7b80
#
_cell.length_a   1.000
_cell.length_b   1.000
_cell.length_c   1.000
_cell.angle_alpha   90.00
_cell.angle_beta   90.00
_cell.angle_gamma   90.00
#
_symmetry.space_group_name_H-M   'P 1'
#
loop_
_entity.id
_entity.type
_entity.pdbx_description
1 polymer ?
#
loop_
_entity_poly.entity_id
_entity_poly.type
_entity_poly.pdbx_seq_one_letter_code
_entity_poly.pdbx_strand_id
1 'polypeptide(L)'
;STADSHYPRPELYKDRELYKQLGWLGKSKPDYADNKLPSSRKELKYELYPKNGDEMFEAYKRYSDECNVVYDDDAILGSIERTSDIAFNRIDSFYPLDEVQLPEFVVPKDKTEEEALIEMCVAGLKAKGLHKNNEYVLRLKKEYAVIKDRGFAKYFLTMKAISDKAQSCQLVGSGRGSAAGSLIAYVLDITQVDPIKFGLLFERFLTKD
;
A
#
# COMPACT_ATOMS: atom_id res chain seq x y z
N SER A 1 -1.32 -13.65 -18.15
CA SER A 1 0.03 -13.35 -17.62
C SER A 1 0.13 -11.89 -17.19
N THR A 2 1.00 -11.59 -16.25
CA THR A 2 1.22 -10.23 -15.73
C THR A 2 2.72 -9.97 -15.57
N ALA A 3 3.14 -8.70 -15.74
CA ALA A 3 4.55 -8.31 -15.67
C ALA A 3 4.97 -7.78 -14.28
N ASP A 4 4.04 -7.60 -13.33
CA ASP A 4 4.31 -6.96 -12.03
C ASP A 4 5.09 -5.64 -12.19
N SER A 5 4.58 -4.75 -13.04
CA SER A 5 5.31 -3.58 -13.52
C SER A 5 5.55 -2.56 -12.42
N HIS A 6 6.82 -2.14 -12.25
CA HIS A 6 7.26 -1.15 -11.27
C HIS A 6 7.92 0.06 -11.90
N TYR A 7 8.21 0.02 -13.20
CA TYR A 7 8.74 1.15 -13.99
C TYR A 7 8.24 1.05 -15.43
N PRO A 8 8.03 2.18 -16.13
CA PRO A 8 7.27 2.20 -17.39
C PRO A 8 8.05 1.71 -18.61
N ARG A 9 9.39 1.70 -18.57
CA ARG A 9 10.25 1.34 -19.71
C ARG A 9 11.48 0.58 -19.27
N PRO A 10 12.00 -0.35 -20.08
CA PRO A 10 13.13 -1.20 -19.71
C PRO A 10 14.39 -0.44 -19.30
N GLU A 11 14.69 0.71 -19.90
CA GLU A 11 15.87 1.53 -19.59
C GLU A 11 15.82 2.20 -18.21
N LEU A 12 14.63 2.36 -17.62
CA LEU A 12 14.44 3.03 -16.32
C LEU A 12 14.66 2.11 -15.10
N TYR A 13 15.16 0.91 -15.31
CA TYR A 13 15.49 0.00 -14.21
C TYR A 13 16.48 0.62 -13.20
N LYS A 14 17.43 1.44 -13.66
CA LYS A 14 18.42 2.10 -12.80
C LYS A 14 17.78 3.07 -11.83
N ASP A 15 16.80 3.83 -12.28
CA ASP A 15 16.09 4.80 -11.44
C ASP A 15 15.33 4.07 -10.32
N ARG A 16 14.70 2.94 -10.63
CA ARG A 16 14.06 2.10 -9.61
C ARG A 16 15.06 1.53 -8.61
N GLU A 17 16.18 0.99 -9.08
CA GLU A 17 17.20 0.44 -8.17
C GLU A 17 17.83 1.53 -7.30
N LEU A 18 18.08 2.72 -7.86
CA LEU A 18 18.51 3.89 -7.10
C LEU A 18 17.47 4.30 -6.05
N TYR A 19 16.19 4.36 -6.42
CA TYR A 19 15.10 4.67 -5.48
C TYR A 19 15.04 3.68 -4.31
N LYS A 20 15.22 2.39 -4.56
CA LYS A 20 15.32 1.38 -3.50
C LYS A 20 16.47 1.66 -2.53
N GLN A 21 17.63 2.05 -3.06
CA GLN A 21 18.80 2.40 -2.21
C GLN A 21 18.54 3.66 -1.38
N LEU A 22 17.92 4.68 -1.94
CA LEU A 22 17.54 5.90 -1.21
C LEU A 22 16.59 5.59 -0.05
N GLY A 23 15.70 4.63 -0.22
CA GLY A 23 14.79 4.17 0.84
C GLY A 23 15.51 3.59 2.07
N TRP A 24 16.78 3.20 1.94
CA TRP A 24 17.60 2.63 3.02
C TRP A 24 18.59 3.61 3.63
N LEU A 25 18.68 4.85 3.13
CA LEU A 25 19.57 5.87 3.70
C LEU A 25 19.21 6.13 5.17
N GLY A 26 20.23 5.98 6.03
CA GLY A 26 20.08 6.16 7.49
C GLY A 26 19.36 5.02 8.22
N LYS A 27 19.10 3.89 7.56
CA LYS A 27 18.47 2.69 8.15
C LYS A 27 19.36 1.47 7.98
N SER A 28 19.19 0.46 8.85
CA SER A 28 19.81 -0.84 8.66
C SER A 28 19.25 -1.49 7.40
N LYS A 29 20.12 -1.90 6.49
CA LYS A 29 19.72 -2.65 5.29
C LYS A 29 19.35 -4.08 5.66
N PRO A 30 18.30 -4.66 5.03
CA PRO A 30 18.12 -6.11 5.07
C PRO A 30 19.29 -6.82 4.38
N ASP A 31 19.67 -7.99 4.87
CA ASP A 31 20.77 -8.80 4.33
C ASP A 31 20.63 -9.14 2.83
N TYR A 32 19.39 -9.15 2.32
CA TYR A 32 19.09 -9.40 0.90
C TYR A 32 19.17 -8.16 0.00
N ALA A 33 19.44 -6.98 0.56
CA ALA A 33 19.50 -5.74 -0.21
C ALA A 33 20.92 -5.53 -0.76
N ASP A 34 21.07 -5.65 -2.08
CA ASP A 34 22.31 -5.40 -2.77
C ASP A 34 22.81 -3.96 -2.60
N ASN A 35 24.13 -3.84 -2.45
CA ASN A 35 24.79 -2.56 -2.29
C ASN A 35 25.20 -1.91 -3.63
N LYS A 36 25.13 -2.66 -4.71
CA LYS A 36 25.56 -2.22 -6.05
C LYS A 36 24.35 -1.98 -6.94
N LEU A 37 24.41 -0.88 -7.69
CA LEU A 37 23.50 -0.69 -8.81
C LEU A 37 23.87 -1.68 -9.93
N PRO A 38 22.91 -2.39 -10.51
CA PRO A 38 23.18 -3.23 -11.65
C PRO A 38 23.80 -2.42 -12.79
N SER A 39 24.87 -2.93 -13.39
CA SER A 39 25.54 -2.29 -14.53
C SER A 39 24.75 -2.48 -15.82
N SER A 40 23.98 -3.57 -15.90
CA SER A 40 23.13 -3.90 -17.04
C SER A 40 21.82 -4.53 -16.59
N ARG A 41 20.85 -4.58 -17.51
CA ARG A 41 19.55 -5.27 -17.30
C ARG A 41 19.72 -6.77 -17.01
N LYS A 42 20.78 -7.39 -17.56
CA LYS A 42 21.07 -8.82 -17.36
C LYS A 42 21.41 -9.19 -15.92
N GLU A 43 21.83 -8.22 -15.12
CA GLU A 43 22.10 -8.42 -13.69
C GLU A 43 20.84 -8.33 -12.82
N LEU A 44 19.70 -7.92 -13.39
CA LEU A 44 18.43 -7.89 -12.68
C LEU A 44 17.89 -9.30 -12.54
N LYS A 45 17.52 -9.66 -11.30
CA LYS A 45 16.79 -10.91 -11.05
C LYS A 45 15.43 -10.94 -11.76
N TYR A 46 14.76 -9.78 -11.82
CA TYR A 46 13.48 -9.63 -12.51
C TYR A 46 13.41 -8.31 -13.25
N GLU A 47 12.88 -8.33 -14.46
CA GLU A 47 12.57 -7.14 -15.23
C GLU A 47 11.09 -6.77 -15.08
N LEU A 48 10.82 -5.69 -14.35
CA LEU A 48 9.48 -5.29 -13.89
C LEU A 48 8.95 -4.07 -14.66
N TYR A 49 8.88 -4.18 -15.98
CA TYR A 49 8.26 -3.20 -16.87
C TYR A 49 7.10 -3.81 -17.66
N PRO A 50 6.15 -3.02 -18.18
CA PRO A 50 5.09 -3.52 -19.04
C PRO A 50 5.69 -4.12 -20.31
N LYS A 51 5.40 -5.40 -20.57
CA LYS A 51 5.90 -6.15 -21.74
C LYS A 51 4.80 -6.32 -22.76
N ASN A 52 5.15 -6.21 -24.05
CA ASN A 52 4.29 -6.67 -25.13
C ASN A 52 4.27 -8.22 -25.18
N GLY A 53 3.51 -8.79 -26.13
CA GLY A 53 3.35 -10.24 -26.23
C GLY A 53 4.66 -10.98 -26.48
N ASP A 54 5.48 -10.48 -27.41
CA ASP A 54 6.76 -11.09 -27.75
C ASP A 54 7.76 -11.00 -26.60
N GLU A 55 7.89 -9.83 -25.99
CA GLU A 55 8.74 -9.63 -24.79
C GLU A 55 8.31 -10.51 -23.63
N MET A 56 7.01 -10.74 -23.48
CA MET A 56 6.48 -11.61 -22.41
C MET A 56 6.82 -13.09 -22.73
N PHE A 57 6.66 -13.53 -23.98
CA PHE A 57 7.04 -14.87 -24.39
C PHE A 57 8.52 -15.14 -24.14
N GLU A 58 9.40 -14.24 -24.61
CA GLU A 58 10.84 -14.32 -24.38
C GLU A 58 11.22 -14.32 -22.89
N ALA A 59 10.51 -13.55 -22.07
CA ALA A 59 10.73 -13.55 -20.63
C ALA A 59 10.38 -14.91 -20.00
N TYR A 60 9.29 -15.55 -20.41
CA TYR A 60 8.94 -16.89 -19.96
C TYR A 60 9.99 -17.93 -20.38
N LYS A 61 10.47 -17.87 -21.61
CA LYS A 61 11.53 -18.79 -22.10
C LYS A 61 12.80 -18.63 -21.28
N ARG A 62 13.25 -17.40 -21.06
CA ARG A 62 14.44 -17.12 -20.25
C ARG A 62 14.30 -17.64 -18.81
N TYR A 63 13.17 -17.36 -18.14
CA TYR A 63 12.94 -17.82 -16.76
C TYR A 63 12.72 -19.33 -16.68
N SER A 64 12.19 -19.95 -17.72
CA SER A 64 12.12 -21.42 -17.84
C SER A 64 13.51 -22.03 -17.74
N ASP A 65 14.45 -21.50 -18.51
CA ASP A 65 15.83 -21.97 -18.52
C ASP A 65 16.54 -21.69 -17.18
N GLU A 66 16.43 -20.47 -16.66
CA GLU A 66 17.06 -20.05 -15.40
C GLU A 66 16.54 -20.83 -14.18
N CYS A 67 15.26 -21.17 -14.15
CA CYS A 67 14.60 -21.85 -13.04
C CYS A 67 14.52 -23.37 -13.23
N ASN A 68 14.96 -23.90 -14.36
CA ASN A 68 14.80 -25.30 -14.75
C ASN A 68 13.34 -25.78 -14.67
N VAL A 69 12.41 -24.93 -15.12
CA VAL A 69 10.96 -25.20 -15.19
C VAL A 69 10.55 -25.16 -16.64
N VAL A 70 10.01 -26.25 -17.17
CA VAL A 70 9.54 -26.30 -18.56
C VAL A 70 8.11 -25.74 -18.63
N TYR A 71 7.94 -24.64 -19.33
CA TYR A 71 6.64 -24.12 -19.73
C TYR A 71 6.33 -24.53 -21.16
N ASP A 72 5.12 -25.03 -21.39
CA ASP A 72 4.60 -25.31 -22.71
C ASP A 72 4.34 -24.01 -23.48
N ASP A 73 4.83 -23.94 -24.71
CA ASP A 73 4.76 -22.75 -25.56
C ASP A 73 3.29 -22.36 -25.85
N ASP A 74 2.42 -23.34 -26.10
CA ASP A 74 1.00 -23.11 -26.35
C ASP A 74 0.31 -22.54 -25.10
N ALA A 75 0.71 -23.01 -23.92
CA ALA A 75 0.21 -22.46 -22.66
C ALA A 75 0.66 -21.00 -22.43
N ILE A 76 1.91 -20.66 -22.77
CA ILE A 76 2.41 -19.28 -22.70
C ILE A 76 1.64 -18.40 -23.69
N LEU A 77 1.55 -18.78 -24.93
CA LEU A 77 0.85 -18.02 -25.98
C LEU A 77 -0.62 -17.84 -25.64
N GLY A 78 -1.33 -18.90 -25.27
CA GLY A 78 -2.73 -18.82 -24.84
C GLY A 78 -2.94 -17.96 -23.59
N SER A 79 -1.95 -17.88 -22.70
CA SER A 79 -1.97 -16.97 -21.54
C SER A 79 -1.82 -15.50 -21.94
N ILE A 80 -1.02 -15.21 -22.96
CA ILE A 80 -0.81 -13.87 -23.51
C ILE A 80 -2.06 -13.41 -24.27
N GLU A 81 -2.56 -14.25 -25.20
CA GLU A 81 -3.76 -13.96 -26.00
C GLU A 81 -4.99 -13.70 -25.10
N ARG A 82 -5.12 -14.45 -24.02
CA ARG A 82 -6.23 -14.27 -23.07
C ARG A 82 -6.25 -12.89 -22.41
N THR A 83 -5.11 -12.24 -22.25
CA THR A 83 -5.09 -10.86 -21.73
C THR A 83 -5.74 -9.88 -22.71
N SER A 84 -5.49 -10.07 -24.01
CA SER A 84 -6.12 -9.30 -25.09
C SER A 84 -7.61 -9.59 -25.19
N ASP A 85 -8.00 -10.87 -25.12
CA ASP A 85 -9.42 -11.28 -25.12
C ASP A 85 -10.19 -10.67 -23.96
N ILE A 86 -9.62 -10.65 -22.74
CA ILE A 86 -10.23 -10.00 -21.58
C ILE A 86 -10.40 -8.51 -21.82
N ALA A 87 -9.34 -7.83 -22.27
CA ALA A 87 -9.33 -6.37 -22.39
C ALA A 87 -10.29 -5.86 -23.49
N PHE A 88 -10.36 -6.57 -24.63
CA PHE A 88 -11.10 -6.08 -25.81
C PHE A 88 -12.47 -6.73 -26.01
N ASN A 89 -12.69 -7.95 -25.49
CA ASN A 89 -13.91 -8.71 -25.77
C ASN A 89 -14.76 -8.96 -24.54
N ARG A 90 -14.24 -8.79 -23.31
CA ARG A 90 -14.95 -9.11 -22.06
C ARG A 90 -15.16 -7.93 -21.12
N ILE A 91 -14.44 -6.83 -21.34
CA ILE A 91 -14.58 -5.62 -20.52
C ILE A 91 -15.26 -4.55 -21.38
N ASP A 92 -16.45 -4.13 -20.94
CA ASP A 92 -17.16 -2.99 -21.53
C ASP A 92 -16.48 -1.66 -21.16
N SER A 93 -16.88 -0.59 -21.88
CA SER A 93 -16.42 0.76 -21.54
C SER A 93 -16.82 1.11 -20.12
N PHE A 94 -15.85 1.55 -19.34
CA PHE A 94 -16.03 1.93 -17.95
C PHE A 94 -15.55 3.37 -17.74
N TYR A 95 -16.42 4.18 -17.14
CA TYR A 95 -16.10 5.53 -16.70
C TYR A 95 -16.05 5.57 -15.18
N PRO A 96 -14.88 5.88 -14.57
CA PRO A 96 -14.78 6.02 -13.13
C PRO A 96 -15.75 7.08 -12.62
N LEU A 97 -16.27 6.92 -11.42
CA LEU A 97 -17.05 7.95 -10.76
C LEU A 97 -16.13 9.14 -10.44
N ASP A 98 -16.60 10.35 -10.75
CA ASP A 98 -15.85 11.58 -10.49
C ASP A 98 -15.77 11.92 -9.00
N GLU A 99 -16.72 11.42 -8.19
CA GLU A 99 -16.81 11.68 -6.77
C GLU A 99 -16.62 10.41 -5.96
N VAL A 100 -15.80 10.52 -4.91
CA VAL A 100 -15.63 9.45 -3.93
C VAL A 100 -16.86 9.40 -3.02
N GLN A 101 -17.63 8.32 -3.12
CA GLN A 101 -18.79 8.08 -2.27
C GLN A 101 -18.36 7.22 -1.08
N LEU A 102 -18.30 7.81 0.11
CA LEU A 102 -18.14 7.08 1.35
C LEU A 102 -19.52 6.72 1.92
N PRO A 103 -19.67 5.52 2.52
CA PRO A 103 -20.90 5.15 3.20
C PRO A 103 -21.21 6.15 4.31
N GLU A 104 -22.50 6.38 4.59
CA GLU A 104 -22.92 7.23 5.71
C GLU A 104 -22.46 6.61 7.02
N PHE A 105 -21.81 7.42 7.85
CA PHE A 105 -21.46 7.09 9.21
C PHE A 105 -22.32 7.92 10.16
N VAL A 106 -23.06 7.24 11.02
CA VAL A 106 -23.96 7.93 11.97
C VAL A 106 -23.13 8.36 13.19
N VAL A 107 -22.87 9.65 13.29
CA VAL A 107 -22.34 10.26 14.51
C VAL A 107 -23.48 10.73 15.43
N PRO A 108 -23.27 10.87 16.74
CA PRO A 108 -24.24 11.50 17.64
C PRO A 108 -24.68 12.88 17.13
N LYS A 109 -25.97 13.21 17.27
CA LYS A 109 -26.57 14.42 16.67
C LYS A 109 -25.94 15.76 17.11
N ASP A 110 -25.22 15.75 18.22
CA ASP A 110 -24.55 16.89 18.83
C ASP A 110 -23.06 17.02 18.47
N LYS A 111 -22.54 16.16 17.57
CA LYS A 111 -21.12 16.13 17.21
C LYS A 111 -20.90 16.10 15.72
N THR A 112 -19.76 16.66 15.31
CA THR A 112 -19.22 16.47 13.96
C THR A 112 -18.40 15.17 13.88
N GLU A 113 -18.11 14.74 12.65
CA GLU A 113 -17.27 13.55 12.39
C GLU A 113 -15.86 13.76 12.97
N GLU A 114 -15.32 14.97 12.86
CA GLU A 114 -14.00 15.34 13.39
C GLU A 114 -13.97 15.30 14.93
N GLU A 115 -15.04 15.78 15.58
CA GLU A 115 -15.15 15.72 17.04
C GLU A 115 -15.27 14.27 17.53
N ALA A 116 -16.07 13.46 16.86
CA ALA A 116 -16.18 12.04 17.17
C ALA A 116 -14.84 11.32 16.97
N LEU A 117 -14.13 11.60 15.88
CA LEU A 117 -12.83 11.00 15.59
C LEU A 117 -11.79 11.35 16.67
N ILE A 118 -11.64 12.63 17.02
CA ILE A 118 -10.62 13.04 18.00
C ILE A 118 -10.92 12.49 19.40
N GLU A 119 -12.19 12.41 19.80
CA GLU A 119 -12.57 11.79 21.07
C GLU A 119 -12.18 10.30 21.11
N MET A 120 -12.46 9.56 20.04
CA MET A 120 -12.07 8.14 19.94
C MET A 120 -10.55 7.98 19.94
N CYS A 121 -9.82 8.85 19.26
CA CYS A 121 -8.36 8.86 19.26
C CYS A 121 -7.80 9.10 20.67
N VAL A 122 -8.34 10.07 21.42
CA VAL A 122 -7.92 10.37 22.79
C VAL A 122 -8.24 9.20 23.72
N ALA A 123 -9.40 8.58 23.57
CA ALA A 123 -9.77 7.38 24.32
C ALA A 123 -8.82 6.21 24.03
N GLY A 124 -8.52 5.94 22.75
CA GLY A 124 -7.58 4.90 22.34
C GLY A 124 -6.15 5.16 22.82
N LEU A 125 -5.69 6.41 22.76
CA LEU A 125 -4.38 6.81 23.30
C LEU A 125 -4.29 6.55 24.82
N LYS A 126 -5.38 6.83 25.56
CA LYS A 126 -5.46 6.53 27.00
C LYS A 126 -5.49 5.03 27.27
N ALA A 127 -6.29 4.28 26.51
CA ALA A 127 -6.40 2.83 26.65
C ALA A 127 -5.06 2.11 26.44
N LYS A 128 -4.24 2.63 25.51
CA LYS A 128 -2.88 2.12 25.25
C LYS A 128 -1.82 2.68 26.22
N GLY A 129 -2.19 3.56 27.19
CA GLY A 129 -1.26 4.15 28.16
C GLY A 129 -0.31 5.20 27.58
N LEU A 130 -0.54 5.67 26.34
CA LEU A 130 0.37 6.52 25.58
C LEU A 130 0.09 8.03 25.75
N HIS A 131 -1.00 8.39 26.43
CA HIS A 131 -1.49 9.78 26.56
C HIS A 131 -0.55 10.73 27.32
N LYS A 132 0.42 10.21 28.10
CA LYS A 132 1.43 10.99 28.82
C LYS A 132 2.73 11.16 28.04
N ASN A 133 2.89 10.48 26.91
CA ASN A 133 4.07 10.59 26.08
C ASN A 133 3.89 11.70 25.04
N ASN A 134 4.72 12.76 25.15
CA ASN A 134 4.65 13.92 24.27
C ASN A 134 4.83 13.59 22.79
N GLU A 135 5.66 12.61 22.45
CA GLU A 135 5.90 12.21 21.06
C GLU A 135 4.61 11.71 20.41
N TYR A 136 3.86 10.84 21.11
CA TYR A 136 2.57 10.32 20.65
C TYR A 136 1.51 11.42 20.56
N VAL A 137 1.46 12.31 21.53
CA VAL A 137 0.51 13.42 21.52
C VAL A 137 0.77 14.38 20.36
N LEU A 138 2.03 14.73 20.11
CA LEU A 138 2.41 15.61 18.99
C LEU A 138 2.14 14.95 17.65
N ARG A 139 2.46 13.66 17.52
CA ARG A 139 2.18 12.89 16.31
C ARG A 139 0.68 12.81 16.04
N LEU A 140 -0.13 12.53 17.06
CA LEU A 140 -1.59 12.51 16.94
C LEU A 140 -2.14 13.85 16.43
N LYS A 141 -1.69 14.96 17.00
CA LYS A 141 -2.11 16.30 16.57
C LYS A 141 -1.75 16.58 15.12
N LYS A 142 -0.53 16.19 14.71
CA LYS A 142 -0.06 16.35 13.33
C LYS A 142 -0.94 15.56 12.34
N GLU A 143 -1.18 14.29 12.62
CA GLU A 143 -2.01 13.42 11.76
C GLU A 143 -3.46 13.91 11.69
N TYR A 144 -4.03 14.26 12.84
CA TYR A 144 -5.41 14.76 12.93
C TYR A 144 -5.60 16.04 12.10
N ALA A 145 -4.63 16.97 12.15
CA ALA A 145 -4.70 18.20 11.37
C ALA A 145 -4.78 17.92 9.85
N VAL A 146 -3.99 16.96 9.35
CA VAL A 146 -4.03 16.56 7.94
C VAL A 146 -5.34 15.87 7.60
N ILE A 147 -5.81 14.96 8.45
CA ILE A 147 -7.05 14.20 8.23
C ILE A 147 -8.26 15.15 8.20
N LYS A 148 -8.30 16.13 9.11
CA LYS A 148 -9.35 17.15 9.15
C LYS A 148 -9.32 18.03 7.88
N ASP A 149 -8.16 18.52 7.50
CA ASP A 149 -7.97 19.37 6.33
C ASP A 149 -8.41 18.68 5.02
N ARG A 150 -8.20 17.37 4.93
CA ARG A 150 -8.58 16.54 3.79
C ARG A 150 -10.02 15.98 3.87
N GLY A 151 -10.77 16.23 4.93
CA GLY A 151 -12.13 15.68 5.11
C GLY A 151 -12.19 14.16 5.28
N PHE A 152 -11.12 13.53 5.78
CA PHE A 152 -11.04 12.07 5.93
C PHE A 152 -11.53 11.54 7.28
N ALA A 153 -12.13 12.37 8.14
CA ALA A 153 -12.65 11.92 9.44
C ALA A 153 -13.65 10.78 9.29
N LYS A 154 -14.61 10.92 8.38
CA LYS A 154 -15.62 9.90 8.06
C LYS A 154 -15.01 8.57 7.63
N TYR A 155 -13.94 8.61 6.82
CA TYR A 155 -13.23 7.41 6.39
C TYR A 155 -12.67 6.62 7.58
N PHE A 156 -11.99 7.29 8.52
CA PHE A 156 -11.44 6.63 9.71
C PHE A 156 -12.52 6.05 10.62
N LEU A 157 -13.62 6.77 10.82
CA LEU A 157 -14.76 6.28 11.61
C LEU A 157 -15.39 5.04 10.97
N THR A 158 -15.58 5.06 9.67
CA THR A 158 -16.08 3.90 8.90
C THR A 158 -15.13 2.72 9.01
N MET A 159 -13.82 2.95 8.80
CA MET A 159 -12.82 1.88 8.92
C MET A 159 -12.72 1.32 10.33
N LYS A 160 -12.89 2.16 11.36
CA LYS A 160 -12.97 1.72 12.76
C LYS A 160 -14.16 0.77 12.96
N ALA A 161 -15.35 1.15 12.49
CA ALA A 161 -16.55 0.32 12.63
C ALA A 161 -16.40 -1.04 11.91
N ILE A 162 -15.83 -1.04 10.71
CA ILE A 162 -15.52 -2.27 9.96
C ILE A 162 -14.52 -3.14 10.72
N SER A 163 -13.44 -2.54 11.23
CA SER A 163 -12.40 -3.25 11.97
C SER A 163 -12.95 -3.88 13.26
N ASP A 164 -13.76 -3.13 14.03
CA ASP A 164 -14.40 -3.65 15.24
C ASP A 164 -15.32 -4.82 14.93
N LYS A 165 -16.12 -4.70 13.88
CA LYS A 165 -17.00 -5.78 13.46
C LYS A 165 -16.19 -7.01 13.03
N ALA A 166 -15.14 -6.83 12.24
CA ALA A 166 -14.27 -7.92 11.81
C ALA A 166 -13.61 -8.62 13.01
N GLN A 167 -13.05 -7.86 13.93
CA GLN A 167 -12.39 -8.38 15.14
C GLN A 167 -13.37 -9.12 16.07
N SER A 168 -14.64 -8.79 16.04
CA SER A 168 -15.66 -9.46 16.85
C SER A 168 -16.04 -10.85 16.35
N CYS A 169 -15.73 -11.19 15.10
CA CYS A 169 -16.14 -12.45 14.47
C CYS A 169 -14.99 -13.28 13.88
N GLN A 170 -13.80 -12.73 13.74
CA GLN A 170 -12.65 -13.44 13.17
C GLN A 170 -11.32 -12.88 13.63
N LEU A 171 -10.24 -13.62 13.40
CA LEU A 171 -8.89 -13.12 13.56
C LEU A 171 -8.59 -12.10 12.46
N VAL A 172 -8.07 -10.94 12.85
CA VAL A 172 -7.68 -9.87 11.95
C VAL A 172 -6.16 -9.68 12.02
N GLY A 173 -5.52 -9.59 10.85
CA GLY A 173 -4.07 -9.36 10.77
C GLY A 173 -3.68 -8.00 11.35
N SER A 174 -2.43 -7.88 11.78
CA SER A 174 -1.91 -6.68 12.46
C SER A 174 -1.91 -5.40 11.61
N GLY A 175 -2.02 -5.53 10.31
CA GLY A 175 -2.09 -4.40 9.37
C GLY A 175 -1.41 -4.73 8.04
N ARG A 176 -1.86 -4.05 6.98
CA ARG A 176 -1.31 -4.18 5.62
C ARG A 176 -1.33 -2.82 4.93
N GLY A 177 -0.29 -2.53 4.16
CA GLY A 177 -0.20 -1.29 3.38
C GLY A 177 0.25 -0.08 4.19
N SER A 178 0.06 1.10 3.63
CA SER A 178 0.57 2.37 4.17
C SER A 178 -0.13 2.83 5.45
N ALA A 179 -1.36 2.35 5.72
CA ALA A 179 -2.11 2.69 6.93
C ALA A 179 -1.37 2.30 8.23
N ALA A 180 -0.45 1.32 8.17
CA ALA A 180 0.44 0.99 9.30
C ALA A 180 1.34 2.18 9.73
N GLY A 181 1.52 3.21 8.87
CA GLY A 181 2.23 4.45 9.20
C GLY A 181 1.40 5.46 9.99
N SER A 182 0.10 5.23 10.20
CA SER A 182 -0.80 6.14 10.91
C SER A 182 -0.93 5.78 12.40
N LEU A 183 -0.62 6.73 13.27
CA LEU A 183 -0.88 6.62 14.70
C LEU A 183 -2.40 6.60 15.00
N ILE A 184 -3.18 7.37 14.26
CA ILE A 184 -4.64 7.37 14.38
C ILE A 184 -5.20 5.99 14.07
N ALA A 185 -4.76 5.33 13.00
CA ALA A 185 -5.15 3.96 12.71
C ALA A 185 -4.77 2.97 13.82
N TYR A 186 -3.61 3.17 14.44
CA TYR A 186 -3.14 2.34 15.57
C TYR A 186 -3.96 2.55 16.85
N VAL A 187 -4.22 3.79 17.25
CA VAL A 187 -4.99 4.05 18.48
C VAL A 187 -6.48 3.72 18.35
N LEU A 188 -6.99 3.67 17.13
CA LEU A 188 -8.34 3.20 16.80
C LEU A 188 -8.45 1.67 16.63
N ASP A 189 -7.36 0.92 16.81
CA ASP A 189 -7.31 -0.53 16.58
C ASP A 189 -7.65 -0.97 15.14
N ILE A 190 -7.53 -0.07 14.18
CA ILE A 190 -7.60 -0.40 12.75
C ILE A 190 -6.34 -1.17 12.35
N THR A 191 -5.18 -0.80 12.91
CA THR A 191 -3.93 -1.54 12.78
C THR A 191 -3.37 -1.88 14.17
N GLN A 192 -2.53 -2.93 14.25
CA GLN A 192 -1.84 -3.32 15.49
C GLN A 192 -0.36 -2.94 15.47
N VAL A 193 0.06 -2.18 14.47
CA VAL A 193 1.45 -1.74 14.29
C VAL A 193 1.61 -0.34 14.86
N ASP A 194 2.49 -0.20 15.87
CA ASP A 194 2.84 1.10 16.44
C ASP A 194 3.81 1.84 15.50
N PRO A 195 3.36 2.90 14.81
CA PRO A 195 4.18 3.57 13.81
C PRO A 195 5.37 4.33 14.39
N ILE A 196 5.28 4.77 15.64
CA ILE A 196 6.38 5.49 16.30
C ILE A 196 7.46 4.51 16.71
N LYS A 197 7.09 3.41 17.34
CA LYS A 197 8.03 2.35 17.72
C LYS A 197 8.83 1.80 16.53
N PHE A 198 8.21 1.69 15.36
CA PHE A 198 8.85 1.18 14.14
C PHE A 198 9.37 2.28 13.19
N GLY A 199 9.32 3.55 13.59
CA GLY A 199 9.83 4.67 12.78
C GLY A 199 9.10 4.84 11.44
N LEU A 200 7.80 4.54 11.38
CA LEU A 200 7.01 4.62 10.16
C LEU A 200 6.50 6.05 9.94
N LEU A 201 6.53 6.49 8.67
CA LEU A 201 6.14 7.83 8.28
C LEU A 201 4.64 7.88 7.90
N PHE A 202 3.92 8.84 8.47
CA PHE A 202 2.52 9.10 8.14
C PHE A 202 2.34 9.61 6.71
N GLU A 203 3.30 10.36 6.22
CA GLU A 203 3.31 10.96 4.89
C GLU A 203 3.31 9.92 3.75
N ARG A 204 3.63 8.66 4.06
CA ARG A 204 3.45 7.55 3.11
C ARG A 204 2.00 7.09 2.97
N PHE A 205 1.15 7.47 3.92
CA PHE A 205 -0.27 7.14 3.92
C PHE A 205 -1.11 8.32 3.44
N LEU A 206 -0.88 9.52 3.98
CA LEU A 206 -1.63 10.73 3.65
C LEU A 206 -0.74 11.97 3.75
N THR A 207 -0.80 12.84 2.72
CA THR A 207 -0.10 14.12 2.67
C THR A 207 -1.08 15.28 2.61
N LYS A 208 -0.60 16.50 2.84
CA LYS A 208 -1.38 17.74 2.68
C LYS A 208 -1.57 18.13 1.22
N ASP A 209 -0.68 17.70 0.35
CA ASP A 209 -0.62 18.02 -1.07
C ASP A 209 -1.29 16.96 -1.94
#